data_c6b07adae7133b4ebb344a0b3f4f1bde
#
_entry.id   c6b07adae7133b4ebb344a0b3f4f1bde
#
_cell.length_a   1.000
_cell.length_b   1.000
_cell.length_c   1.000
_cell.angle_alpha   90.00
_cell.angle_beta   90.00
_cell.angle_gamma   90.00
#
_symmetry.space_group_name_H-M   'P 1'
#
loop_
_entity.id
_entity.type
_entity.pdbx_description
1 polymer ?
#
loop_
_entity_poly.entity_id
_entity_poly.type
_entity_poly.pdbx_seq_one_letter_code
_entity_poly.pdbx_strand_id
1 'polypeptide(L)'
;MKYRGVVCEKCGVEVTLQKVRRERMGHIELASPVAHIWFLKSLPSRIGLMLDMTLRDLERVLYFENYVVIEPGLTDLTYGQMMSEEEFMDAQDTYGMDAFTANIGAEAIREMLAAIDLEAEAEQLRADLKEATGELKPKTVSYTHLTLPTSDLV
;
A
#
# COMPACT_ATOMS: atom_id res chain seq x y z
N MET A 1 34.95 35.81 1.73
CA MET A 1 35.20 34.40 2.06
C MET A 1 36.41 33.91 1.27
N LYS A 2 37.53 33.62 1.95
CA LYS A 2 38.84 33.37 1.31
C LYS A 2 38.91 32.07 0.49
N TYR A 3 38.06 31.06 0.84
CA TYR A 3 38.12 29.72 0.25
C TYR A 3 36.84 29.31 -0.50
N ARG A 4 36.01 30.28 -0.91
CA ARG A 4 34.77 30.01 -1.63
C ARG A 4 35.07 29.36 -2.99
N GLY A 5 34.37 28.25 -3.28
CA GLY A 5 34.51 27.52 -4.54
C GLY A 5 35.64 26.48 -4.54
N VAL A 6 36.41 26.36 -3.44
CA VAL A 6 37.41 25.29 -3.31
C VAL A 6 36.68 23.95 -3.05
N VAL A 7 37.00 22.97 -3.89
CA VAL A 7 36.46 21.62 -3.78
C VAL A 7 37.46 20.71 -3.09
N CYS A 8 37.00 19.91 -2.12
CA CYS A 8 37.84 18.93 -1.45
C CYS A 8 38.15 17.77 -2.41
N GLU A 9 39.41 17.48 -2.66
CA GLU A 9 39.82 16.41 -3.57
C GLU A 9 39.46 15.01 -3.08
N LYS A 10 39.30 14.84 -1.74
CA LYS A 10 38.95 13.54 -1.14
C LYS A 10 37.46 13.21 -1.16
N CYS A 11 36.59 14.20 -0.91
CA CYS A 11 35.15 13.96 -0.73
C CYS A 11 34.26 14.78 -1.68
N GLY A 12 34.85 15.63 -2.54
CA GLY A 12 34.10 16.43 -3.52
C GLY A 12 33.26 17.57 -2.92
N VAL A 13 33.36 17.83 -1.61
CA VAL A 13 32.61 18.90 -0.95
C VAL A 13 33.17 20.27 -1.33
N GLU A 14 32.31 21.16 -1.78
CA GLU A 14 32.66 22.57 -2.10
C GLU A 14 32.52 23.47 -0.87
N VAL A 15 33.46 24.36 -0.65
CA VAL A 15 33.40 25.40 0.37
C VAL A 15 32.43 26.49 -0.03
N THR A 16 31.27 26.54 0.62
CA THR A 16 30.16 27.46 0.35
C THR A 16 29.68 28.17 1.61
N LEU A 17 28.74 29.11 1.44
CA LEU A 17 28.07 29.78 2.55
C LEU A 17 27.13 28.78 3.29
N GLN A 18 27.02 28.94 4.60
CA GLN A 18 26.16 28.08 5.44
C GLN A 18 24.69 28.07 4.98
N LYS A 19 24.17 29.17 4.44
CA LYS A 19 22.79 29.27 3.95
C LYS A 19 22.48 28.30 2.80
N VAL A 20 23.50 27.87 2.02
CA VAL A 20 23.34 26.92 0.92
C VAL A 20 22.74 25.57 1.39
N ARG A 21 23.01 25.18 2.64
CA ARG A 21 22.41 23.98 3.24
C ARG A 21 20.88 24.03 3.34
N ARG A 22 20.29 25.23 3.36
CA ARG A 22 18.84 25.46 3.40
C ARG A 22 18.24 25.79 2.05
N GLU A 23 19.07 26.24 1.11
CA GLU A 23 18.64 26.63 -0.24
C GLU A 23 18.67 25.47 -1.22
N ARG A 24 19.62 24.55 -1.04
CA ARG A 24 19.74 23.36 -1.91
C ARG A 24 18.73 22.29 -1.47
N MET A 25 17.95 21.83 -2.44
CA MET A 25 17.04 20.71 -2.26
C MET A 25 17.73 19.39 -2.63
N GLY A 26 17.39 18.35 -1.89
CA GLY A 26 17.80 16.99 -2.17
C GLY A 26 16.64 16.04 -1.87
N HIS A 27 16.77 14.79 -2.24
CA HIS A 27 15.81 13.75 -1.89
C HIS A 27 16.52 12.48 -1.43
N ILE A 28 15.79 11.66 -0.72
CA ILE A 28 16.20 10.30 -0.35
C ILE A 28 15.22 9.37 -1.04
N GLU A 29 15.75 8.54 -1.93
CA GLU A 29 14.98 7.49 -2.56
C GLU A 29 14.91 6.28 -1.62
N LEU A 30 13.70 5.83 -1.32
CA LEU A 30 13.48 4.70 -0.43
C LEU A 30 13.59 3.39 -1.22
N ALA A 31 14.18 2.36 -0.62
CA ALA A 31 14.33 1.04 -1.22
C ALA A 31 12.97 0.31 -1.37
N SER A 32 12.00 0.61 -0.51
CA SER A 32 10.65 0.07 -0.59
C SER A 32 9.61 1.17 -0.34
N PRO A 33 8.37 1.02 -0.84
CA PRO A 33 7.31 1.98 -0.58
C PRO A 33 6.96 2.07 0.90
N VAL A 34 6.39 3.18 1.32
CA VAL A 34 5.93 3.41 2.69
C VAL A 34 4.47 3.86 2.66
N ALA A 35 3.62 3.22 3.47
CA ALA A 35 2.23 3.61 3.60
C ALA A 35 2.10 4.96 4.32
N HIS A 36 1.33 5.87 3.73
CA HIS A 36 1.08 7.18 4.35
C HIS A 36 0.14 7.02 5.55
N ILE A 37 0.56 7.55 6.69
CA ILE A 37 -0.15 7.39 7.96
C ILE A 37 -1.60 7.91 7.94
N TRP A 38 -1.89 8.94 7.16
CA TRP A 38 -3.25 9.49 7.04
C TRP A 38 -4.21 8.53 6.33
N PHE A 39 -3.72 7.69 5.44
CA PHE A 39 -4.54 6.71 4.75
C PHE A 39 -4.57 5.36 5.47
N LEU A 40 -3.53 5.07 6.27
CA LEU A 40 -3.43 3.84 7.04
C LEU A 40 -4.16 3.95 8.38
N LYS A 41 -3.80 4.94 9.22
CA LYS A 41 -4.27 5.04 10.62
C LYS A 41 -5.45 5.99 10.85
N SER A 42 -6.06 6.52 9.78
CA SER A 42 -7.34 7.22 9.92
C SER A 42 -8.44 6.24 10.37
N LEU A 43 -9.42 6.74 11.07
CA LEU A 43 -10.60 5.95 11.45
C LEU A 43 -11.84 6.47 10.70
N PRO A 44 -12.35 5.69 9.75
CA PRO A 44 -11.89 4.37 9.28
C PRO A 44 -10.62 4.45 8.42
N SER A 45 -9.82 3.36 8.39
CA SER A 45 -8.64 3.26 7.52
C SER A 45 -9.07 3.26 6.05
N ARG A 46 -8.56 4.21 5.26
CA ARG A 46 -8.90 4.28 3.83
C ARG A 46 -8.32 3.12 3.03
N ILE A 47 -7.07 2.75 3.32
CA ILE A 47 -6.43 1.56 2.72
C ILE A 47 -7.20 0.30 3.10
N GLY A 48 -7.57 0.16 4.39
CA GLY A 48 -8.34 -0.99 4.87
C GLY A 48 -9.69 -1.12 4.20
N LEU A 49 -10.39 0.00 3.99
CA LEU A 49 -11.68 -0.02 3.28
C LEU A 49 -11.54 -0.40 1.81
N MET A 50 -10.50 0.07 1.12
CA MET A 50 -10.27 -0.26 -0.29
C MET A 50 -9.90 -1.73 -0.51
N LEU A 51 -9.21 -2.34 0.45
CA LEU A 51 -8.74 -3.73 0.38
C LEU A 51 -9.62 -4.71 1.17
N ASP A 52 -10.71 -4.23 1.80
CA ASP A 52 -11.55 -5.00 2.75
C ASP A 52 -10.73 -5.69 3.86
N MET A 53 -9.68 -4.99 4.34
CA MET A 53 -8.79 -5.48 5.39
C MET A 53 -8.96 -4.67 6.67
N THR A 54 -8.82 -5.33 7.81
CA THR A 54 -8.78 -4.63 9.10
C THR A 54 -7.47 -3.86 9.26
N LEU A 55 -7.46 -2.79 10.04
CA LEU A 55 -6.21 -2.05 10.34
C LEU A 55 -5.15 -2.96 10.96
N ARG A 56 -5.57 -3.92 11.79
CA ARG A 56 -4.67 -4.88 12.43
C ARG A 56 -3.98 -5.79 11.41
N ASP A 57 -4.72 -6.27 10.41
CA ASP A 57 -4.17 -7.12 9.37
C ASP A 57 -3.22 -6.35 8.46
N LEU A 58 -3.58 -5.11 8.09
CA LEU A 58 -2.68 -4.21 7.37
C LEU A 58 -1.37 -3.95 8.13
N GLU A 59 -1.45 -3.71 9.43
CA GLU A 59 -0.26 -3.50 10.26
C GLU A 59 0.63 -4.76 10.28
N ARG A 60 0.07 -5.94 10.38
CA ARG A 60 0.83 -7.20 10.34
C ARG A 60 1.57 -7.40 9.01
N VAL A 61 0.93 -7.09 7.89
CA VAL A 61 1.60 -7.16 6.58
C VAL A 61 2.69 -6.09 6.49
N LEU A 62 2.39 -4.85 6.84
CA LEU A 62 3.32 -3.72 6.73
C LEU A 62 4.55 -3.84 7.64
N TYR A 63 4.39 -4.48 8.80
CA TYR A 63 5.49 -4.72 9.76
C TYR A 63 6.19 -6.07 9.56
N PHE A 64 5.93 -6.74 8.44
CA PHE A 64 6.58 -7.99 8.07
C PHE A 64 6.32 -9.14 9.04
N GLU A 65 5.11 -9.20 9.64
CA GLU A 65 4.68 -10.30 10.50
C GLU A 65 3.96 -11.39 9.71
N ASN A 66 3.16 -11.01 8.69
CA ASN A 66 2.35 -11.93 7.91
C ASN A 66 2.47 -11.65 6.41
N TYR A 67 2.39 -12.71 5.63
CA TYR A 67 2.19 -12.67 4.18
C TYR A 67 0.72 -12.45 3.86
N VAL A 68 0.44 -11.86 2.70
CA VAL A 68 -0.89 -11.75 2.13
C VAL A 68 -0.92 -12.34 0.73
N VAL A 69 -1.94 -13.13 0.43
CA VAL A 69 -2.15 -13.74 -0.87
C VAL A 69 -2.67 -12.69 -1.85
N ILE A 70 -1.90 -12.44 -2.91
CA ILE A 70 -2.25 -11.49 -3.98
C ILE A 70 -2.91 -12.24 -5.14
N GLU A 71 -2.36 -13.39 -5.51
CA GLU A 71 -2.90 -14.23 -6.57
C GLU A 71 -2.97 -15.68 -6.10
N PRO A 72 -4.17 -16.22 -5.86
CA PRO A 72 -4.34 -17.59 -5.37
C PRO A 72 -4.06 -18.66 -6.43
N GLY A 73 -4.06 -18.32 -7.72
CA GLY A 73 -3.88 -19.28 -8.80
C GLY A 73 -4.91 -20.42 -8.77
N LEU A 74 -4.43 -21.66 -8.95
CA LEU A 74 -5.25 -22.89 -8.91
C LEU A 74 -5.17 -23.60 -7.55
N THR A 75 -5.02 -22.85 -6.45
CA THR A 75 -4.92 -23.39 -5.09
C THR A 75 -6.21 -23.16 -4.32
N ASP A 76 -6.34 -23.77 -3.14
CA ASP A 76 -7.47 -23.55 -2.23
C ASP A 76 -7.36 -22.24 -1.42
N LEU A 77 -6.32 -21.43 -1.72
CA LEU A 77 -6.12 -20.13 -1.07
C LEU A 77 -7.11 -19.09 -1.61
N THR A 78 -7.36 -18.06 -0.79
CA THR A 78 -8.24 -16.96 -1.20
C THR A 78 -7.47 -15.64 -1.30
N TYR A 79 -7.88 -14.75 -2.22
CA TYR A 79 -7.33 -13.39 -2.31
C TYR A 79 -7.45 -12.65 -0.99
N GLY A 80 -6.37 -11.99 -0.56
CA GLY A 80 -6.33 -11.27 0.71
C GLY A 80 -6.16 -12.15 1.94
N GLN A 81 -6.02 -13.47 1.79
CA GLN A 81 -5.77 -14.37 2.91
C GLN A 81 -4.44 -14.06 3.57
N MET A 82 -4.46 -13.99 4.90
CA MET A 82 -3.28 -13.77 5.70
C MET A 82 -2.62 -15.12 6.05
N MET A 83 -1.31 -15.18 5.95
CA MET A 83 -0.52 -16.37 6.28
C MET A 83 0.68 -16.00 7.15
N SER A 84 0.97 -16.83 8.13
CA SER A 84 2.26 -16.78 8.84
C SER A 84 3.38 -17.30 7.94
N GLU A 85 4.63 -17.13 8.36
CA GLU A 85 5.78 -17.66 7.64
C GLU A 85 5.75 -19.19 7.52
N GLU A 86 5.29 -19.88 8.58
CA GLU A 86 5.13 -21.35 8.59
C GLU A 86 4.07 -21.78 7.58
N GLU A 87 2.88 -21.16 7.62
CA GLU A 87 1.79 -21.46 6.67
C GLU A 87 2.17 -21.16 5.22
N PHE A 88 2.96 -20.11 4.98
CA PHE A 88 3.47 -19.78 3.65
C PHE A 88 4.44 -20.85 3.15
N MET A 89 5.36 -21.34 3.98
CA MET A 89 6.27 -22.42 3.62
C MET A 89 5.53 -23.74 3.36
N ASP A 90 4.57 -24.11 4.22
CA ASP A 90 3.75 -25.29 4.04
C ASP A 90 2.92 -25.24 2.75
N ALA A 91 2.41 -24.05 2.41
CA ALA A 91 1.70 -23.82 1.15
C ALA A 91 2.62 -23.96 -0.06
N GLN A 92 3.85 -23.44 0.00
CA GLN A 92 4.84 -23.61 -1.07
C GLN A 92 5.23 -25.09 -1.26
N ASP A 93 5.39 -25.84 -0.19
CA ASP A 93 5.69 -27.27 -0.25
C ASP A 93 4.52 -28.08 -0.81
N THR A 94 3.28 -27.67 -0.53
CA THR A 94 2.07 -28.38 -0.94
C THR A 94 1.70 -28.10 -2.40
N TYR A 95 1.70 -26.83 -2.82
CA TYR A 95 1.21 -26.40 -4.13
C TYR A 95 2.33 -26.12 -5.13
N GLY A 96 3.54 -25.85 -4.65
CA GLY A 96 4.68 -25.43 -5.46
C GLY A 96 4.92 -23.92 -5.41
N MET A 97 6.17 -23.50 -5.70
CA MET A 97 6.60 -22.09 -5.57
C MET A 97 5.88 -21.13 -6.54
N ASP A 98 5.47 -21.63 -7.70
CA ASP A 98 4.85 -20.81 -8.76
C ASP A 98 3.31 -20.96 -8.83
N ALA A 99 2.70 -21.71 -7.90
CA ALA A 99 1.28 -21.99 -7.94
C ALA A 99 0.41 -20.83 -7.47
N PHE A 100 0.94 -19.96 -6.62
CA PHE A 100 0.28 -18.79 -6.07
C PHE A 100 1.28 -17.67 -5.81
N THR A 101 0.80 -16.44 -5.69
CA THR A 101 1.63 -15.28 -5.32
C THR A 101 1.17 -14.72 -3.97
N ALA A 102 2.08 -14.72 -3.01
CA ALA A 102 1.87 -14.06 -1.73
C ALA A 102 3.10 -13.23 -1.37
N ASN A 103 2.89 -12.00 -0.96
CA ASN A 103 3.94 -11.04 -0.65
C ASN A 103 3.76 -10.46 0.77
N ILE A 104 4.80 -9.77 1.23
CA ILE A 104 4.85 -9.16 2.56
C ILE A 104 5.29 -7.70 2.46
N GLY A 105 4.92 -6.87 3.42
CA GLY A 105 5.34 -5.48 3.49
C GLY A 105 4.48 -4.52 2.66
N ALA A 106 4.94 -3.28 2.56
CA ALA A 106 4.20 -2.23 1.87
C ALA A 106 4.11 -2.42 0.35
N GLU A 107 5.00 -3.22 -0.22
CA GLU A 107 4.98 -3.55 -1.64
C GLU A 107 3.77 -4.42 -1.99
N ALA A 108 3.45 -5.41 -1.15
CA ALA A 108 2.25 -6.22 -1.28
C ALA A 108 0.97 -5.36 -1.29
N ILE A 109 0.85 -4.46 -0.33
CA ILE A 109 -0.29 -3.53 -0.24
C ILE A 109 -0.37 -2.61 -1.46
N ARG A 110 0.77 -2.12 -1.95
CA ARG A 110 0.83 -1.30 -3.16
C ARG A 110 0.35 -2.07 -4.41
N GLU A 111 0.76 -3.32 -4.54
CA GLU A 111 0.37 -4.19 -5.65
C GLU A 111 -1.13 -4.47 -5.63
N MET A 112 -1.69 -4.82 -4.46
CA MET A 112 -3.12 -5.00 -4.28
C MET A 112 -3.92 -3.74 -4.63
N LEU A 113 -3.47 -2.55 -4.19
CA LEU A 113 -4.12 -1.28 -4.52
C LEU A 113 -4.03 -0.94 -6.01
N ALA A 114 -2.91 -1.26 -6.67
CA ALA A 114 -2.72 -1.02 -8.09
C ALA A 114 -3.56 -1.93 -8.98
N ALA A 115 -3.95 -3.10 -8.47
CA ALA A 115 -4.80 -4.06 -9.17
C ALA A 115 -6.30 -3.67 -9.17
N ILE A 116 -6.72 -2.71 -8.35
CA ILE A 116 -8.12 -2.27 -8.27
C ILE A 116 -8.49 -1.45 -9.50
N ASP A 117 -9.51 -1.90 -10.24
CA ASP A 117 -10.20 -1.10 -11.25
C ASP A 117 -11.30 -0.27 -10.59
N LEU A 118 -11.03 1.02 -10.40
CA LEU A 118 -11.94 1.93 -9.69
C LEU A 118 -13.28 2.11 -10.39
N GLU A 119 -13.32 2.06 -11.73
CA GLU A 119 -14.55 2.25 -12.48
C GLU A 119 -15.45 1.03 -12.36
N ALA A 120 -14.89 -0.16 -12.56
CA ALA A 120 -15.61 -1.43 -12.41
C ALA A 120 -16.13 -1.63 -10.99
N GLU A 121 -15.28 -1.37 -9.98
CA GLU A 121 -15.66 -1.46 -8.57
C GLU A 121 -16.78 -0.49 -8.20
N ALA A 122 -16.69 0.76 -8.67
CA ALA A 122 -17.72 1.75 -8.43
C ALA A 122 -19.08 1.39 -9.08
N GLU A 123 -19.06 0.78 -10.26
CA GLU A 123 -20.29 0.30 -10.91
C GLU A 123 -20.93 -0.87 -10.15
N GLN A 124 -20.10 -1.82 -9.72
CA GLN A 124 -20.55 -2.95 -8.91
C GLN A 124 -21.15 -2.50 -7.59
N LEU A 125 -20.45 -1.64 -6.84
CA LEU A 125 -20.94 -1.09 -5.58
C LEU A 125 -22.24 -0.29 -5.73
N ARG A 126 -22.42 0.42 -6.85
CA ARG A 126 -23.69 1.11 -7.15
C ARG A 126 -24.82 0.14 -7.44
N ALA A 127 -24.54 -1.00 -8.09
CA ALA A 127 -25.52 -2.05 -8.31
C ALA A 127 -25.92 -2.71 -6.99
N ASP A 128 -24.94 -3.09 -6.18
CA ASP A 128 -25.14 -3.69 -4.85
C ASP A 128 -25.94 -2.76 -3.93
N LEU A 129 -25.67 -1.44 -3.99
CA LEU A 129 -26.41 -0.46 -3.20
C LEU A 129 -27.90 -0.40 -3.56
N LYS A 130 -28.26 -0.64 -4.83
CA LYS A 130 -29.67 -0.66 -5.25
C LYS A 130 -30.40 -1.91 -4.74
N GLU A 131 -29.67 -3.02 -4.64
CA GLU A 131 -30.19 -4.31 -4.18
C GLU A 131 -30.10 -4.47 -2.67
N ALA A 132 -29.19 -3.72 -2.01
CA ALA A 132 -28.93 -3.82 -0.59
C ALA A 132 -30.13 -3.38 0.25
N THR A 133 -30.46 -4.20 1.23
CA THR A 133 -31.51 -3.93 2.21
C THR A 133 -30.97 -4.07 3.64
N GLY A 134 -31.46 -3.25 4.57
CA GLY A 134 -31.10 -3.35 6.00
C GLY A 134 -29.65 -2.95 6.30
N GLU A 135 -28.91 -3.81 6.98
CA GLU A 135 -27.58 -3.53 7.51
C GLU A 135 -26.46 -3.42 6.46
N LEU A 136 -26.64 -4.01 5.29
CA LEU A 136 -25.64 -3.97 4.21
C LEU A 136 -25.54 -2.57 3.58
N LYS A 137 -26.65 -1.84 3.55
CA LYS A 137 -26.71 -0.52 2.91
C LYS A 137 -25.70 0.50 3.45
N PRO A 138 -25.44 0.63 4.76
CA PRO A 138 -24.43 1.56 5.27
C PRO A 138 -23.00 1.23 4.85
N LYS A 139 -22.64 -0.06 4.78
CA LYS A 139 -21.32 -0.50 4.30
C LYS A 139 -21.12 -0.16 2.84
N THR A 140 -22.07 -0.54 1.97
CA THR A 140 -22.02 -0.27 0.54
C THR A 140 -21.96 1.24 0.25
N VAL A 141 -22.69 2.07 0.97
CA VAL A 141 -22.60 3.54 0.86
C VAL A 141 -21.19 4.03 1.24
N SER A 142 -20.58 3.50 2.28
CA SER A 142 -19.23 3.87 2.69
C SER A 142 -18.21 3.57 1.59
N TYR A 143 -18.27 2.41 0.96
CA TYR A 143 -17.40 2.03 -0.14
C TYR A 143 -17.60 2.91 -1.39
N THR A 144 -18.83 3.19 -1.78
CA THR A 144 -19.09 4.07 -2.93
C THR A 144 -18.59 5.49 -2.71
N HIS A 145 -18.60 6.00 -1.49
CA HIS A 145 -18.02 7.30 -1.16
C HIS A 145 -16.49 7.34 -1.25
N LEU A 146 -15.82 6.20 -1.06
CA LEU A 146 -14.36 6.08 -1.22
C LEU A 146 -13.94 5.96 -2.68
N THR A 147 -14.76 5.30 -3.49
CA THR A 147 -14.47 5.06 -4.92
C THR A 147 -14.89 6.23 -5.83
N LEU A 148 -15.67 7.19 -5.31
CA LEU A 148 -15.94 8.40 -6.07
C LEU A 148 -14.66 9.18 -6.28
N PRO A 149 -14.29 9.51 -7.53
CA PRO A 149 -13.05 10.23 -7.79
C PRO A 149 -13.11 11.59 -7.09
N THR A 150 -12.06 11.88 -6.34
CA THR A 150 -11.78 13.20 -5.76
C THR A 150 -11.29 14.18 -6.83
N SER A 151 -11.74 14.04 -8.06
CA SER A 151 -11.38 14.92 -9.18
C SER A 151 -11.78 16.38 -8.97
N ASP A 152 -12.59 16.67 -7.95
CA ASP A 152 -13.01 18.03 -7.58
C ASP A 152 -12.20 18.64 -6.45
N LEU A 153 -11.07 18.03 -6.06
CA LEU A 153 -10.15 18.54 -5.04
C LEU A 153 -8.77 18.87 -5.63
N VAL A 154 -8.74 19.61 -6.73
CA VAL A 154 -7.54 20.33 -7.20
C VAL A 154 -7.84 21.81 -7.20
#